data_25d96281eaf3e9997d87b02e4e506fb5
#
_entry.id   25d96281eaf3e9997d87b02e4e506fb5
#
_cell.length_a   1.000
_cell.length_b   1.000
_cell.length_c   1.000
_cell.angle_alpha   90.00
_cell.angle_beta   90.00
_cell.angle_gamma   90.00
#
_symmetry.space_group_name_H-M   'P 1'
#
loop_
_entity.id
_entity.type
_entity.pdbx_description
1 polymer ?
#
loop_
_entity_poly.entity_id
_entity_poly.type
_entity_poly.pdbx_seq_one_letter_code
_entity_poly.pdbx_strand_id
1 'polypeptide(L)'
;MSSGQWWRDGVIYQIYVRSFQDSNGDGIGDLPGVIRRLDYLQWLGVDAIWLSPITVSPDADYGYDVADYCNVQPAFGDLGDVDRLIREAAERGIRVILDIVPNHSSDRHPWFTDARSGRGARHRDWYVWADPKADGGYPNNWVSAFGGPAWTRDEHTGQYYLHNFLAQQPDFNWWNSEVADAFDEIYRFWFDRGVAGFRIDVAHGIVKDRELRDNPLATKDDPPDVRALGQRMVYNIDRPEVHDVLRHWRTLADRYQPPRILLGETYVIDVRTMGRFYGIGDELNLAFNFTFVHAPLQAAALAEVVAETELIRPARHEHTAAQRRVEIAQCLRHGPAASLREDALAGLRMQLGDAFGERRQA
;
A
#
# COMPACT_ATOMS: atom_id res chain seq x y z
N MET A 1 -0.79 -0.40 29.86
CA MET A 1 -0.59 -0.59 28.42
C MET A 1 -0.10 0.73 27.85
N SER A 2 1.09 0.79 27.25
CA SER A 2 1.63 2.04 26.70
C SER A 2 0.78 2.45 25.49
N SER A 3 0.00 3.48 25.61
CA SER A 3 -1.06 3.89 24.68
C SER A 3 -0.56 4.51 23.35
N GLY A 4 0.73 4.50 23.07
CA GLY A 4 1.30 5.24 21.94
C GLY A 4 1.62 4.45 20.67
N GLN A 5 1.84 3.15 20.74
CA GLN A 5 2.38 2.37 19.61
C GLN A 5 1.70 1.00 19.47
N TRP A 6 0.36 1.00 19.47
CA TRP A 6 -0.47 -0.19 19.40
C TRP A 6 -0.14 -1.10 18.20
N TRP A 7 0.32 -0.53 17.08
CA TRP A 7 0.64 -1.28 15.85
C TRP A 7 1.85 -2.21 15.99
N ARG A 8 2.69 -2.00 17.02
CA ARG A 8 3.86 -2.84 17.26
C ARG A 8 3.49 -4.26 17.72
N ASP A 9 2.43 -4.33 18.52
CA ASP A 9 1.95 -5.57 19.12
C ASP A 9 0.58 -5.99 18.59
N GLY A 10 -0.05 -5.11 17.80
CA GLY A 10 -1.41 -5.27 17.31
C GLY A 10 -1.50 -6.16 16.08
N VAL A 11 -2.66 -6.80 15.93
CA VAL A 11 -3.04 -7.57 14.74
C VAL A 11 -3.92 -6.70 13.85
N ILE A 12 -3.47 -6.46 12.62
CA ILE A 12 -4.23 -5.77 11.58
C ILE A 12 -4.85 -6.81 10.66
N TYR A 13 -6.18 -6.79 10.54
CA TYR A 13 -6.93 -7.73 9.70
C TYR A 13 -7.38 -7.02 8.42
N GLN A 14 -6.94 -7.52 7.26
CA GLN A 14 -7.40 -6.98 5.97
C GLN A 14 -8.82 -7.43 5.66
N ILE A 15 -9.65 -6.50 5.21
CA ILE A 15 -11.01 -6.76 4.71
C ILE A 15 -11.11 -6.24 3.27
N TYR A 16 -11.36 -7.15 2.33
CA TYR A 16 -11.85 -6.79 1.01
C TYR A 16 -13.37 -6.69 1.09
N VAL A 17 -13.88 -5.45 1.19
CA VAL A 17 -15.28 -5.17 1.51
C VAL A 17 -16.23 -5.88 0.58
N ARG A 18 -15.98 -5.84 -0.74
CA ARG A 18 -16.80 -6.45 -1.78
C ARG A 18 -17.14 -7.94 -1.55
N SER A 19 -16.26 -8.70 -0.92
CA SER A 19 -16.43 -10.15 -0.71
C SER A 19 -16.56 -10.55 0.75
N PHE A 20 -16.61 -9.59 1.69
CA PHE A 20 -16.59 -9.92 3.11
C PHE A 20 -17.96 -10.26 3.69
N GLN A 21 -18.93 -9.35 3.53
CA GLN A 21 -20.30 -9.56 4.00
C GLN A 21 -21.25 -8.65 3.25
N ASP A 22 -22.18 -9.25 2.53
CA ASP A 22 -23.34 -8.61 1.91
C ASP A 22 -24.42 -8.39 2.98
N SER A 23 -24.94 -7.17 3.12
CA SER A 23 -25.95 -6.81 4.10
C SER A 23 -27.34 -6.66 3.50
N ASN A 24 -27.45 -6.46 2.19
CA ASN A 24 -28.69 -6.12 1.50
C ASN A 24 -29.15 -7.22 0.52
N GLY A 25 -28.29 -8.20 0.20
CA GLY A 25 -28.61 -9.35 -0.65
C GLY A 25 -28.41 -9.10 -2.16
N ASP A 26 -27.60 -8.10 -2.53
CA ASP A 26 -27.30 -7.79 -3.94
C ASP A 26 -26.10 -8.57 -4.50
N GLY A 27 -25.44 -9.37 -3.67
CA GLY A 27 -24.27 -10.18 -4.05
C GLY A 27 -22.93 -9.45 -3.86
N ILE A 28 -22.94 -8.22 -3.36
CA ILE A 28 -21.75 -7.41 -3.11
C ILE A 28 -21.65 -7.12 -1.61
N GLY A 29 -20.50 -7.38 -1.01
CA GLY A 29 -20.23 -6.99 0.38
C GLY A 29 -20.18 -5.47 0.53
N ASP A 30 -20.57 -4.97 1.70
CA ASP A 30 -20.74 -3.56 1.98
C ASP A 30 -20.29 -3.18 3.40
N LEU A 31 -20.20 -1.87 3.69
CA LEU A 31 -19.80 -1.36 5.01
C LEU A 31 -20.80 -1.75 6.11
N PRO A 32 -22.13 -1.68 5.90
CA PRO A 32 -23.07 -2.23 6.86
C PRO A 32 -22.84 -3.72 7.15
N GLY A 33 -22.42 -4.50 6.18
CA GLY A 33 -22.02 -5.91 6.35
C GLY A 33 -20.76 -6.05 7.22
N VAL A 34 -19.74 -5.21 7.01
CA VAL A 34 -18.55 -5.16 7.89
C VAL A 34 -18.96 -4.83 9.32
N ILE A 35 -19.85 -3.84 9.52
CA ILE A 35 -20.36 -3.44 10.83
C ILE A 35 -21.04 -4.63 11.54
N ARG A 36 -21.86 -5.40 10.81
CA ARG A 36 -22.51 -6.61 11.38
C ARG A 36 -21.52 -7.69 11.84
N ARG A 37 -20.27 -7.65 11.37
CA ARG A 37 -19.23 -8.62 11.74
C ARG A 37 -18.23 -8.11 12.78
N LEU A 38 -18.40 -6.93 13.33
CA LEU A 38 -17.49 -6.35 14.32
C LEU A 38 -17.36 -7.22 15.58
N ASP A 39 -18.45 -7.86 16.03
CA ASP A 39 -18.40 -8.78 17.20
C ASP A 39 -17.54 -10.02 16.91
N TYR A 40 -17.59 -10.55 15.67
CA TYR A 40 -16.70 -11.62 15.24
C TYR A 40 -15.24 -11.16 15.20
N LEU A 41 -14.97 -9.97 14.69
CA LEU A 41 -13.61 -9.41 14.64
C LEU A 41 -13.06 -9.14 16.05
N GLN A 42 -13.90 -8.68 16.97
CA GLN A 42 -13.55 -8.53 18.38
C GLN A 42 -13.23 -9.88 19.02
N TRP A 43 -14.09 -10.90 18.80
CA TRP A 43 -13.83 -12.25 19.28
C TRP A 43 -12.54 -12.85 18.71
N LEU A 44 -12.23 -12.55 17.43
CA LEU A 44 -10.98 -12.97 16.78
C LEU A 44 -9.75 -12.32 17.43
N GLY A 45 -9.92 -11.20 18.13
CA GLY A 45 -8.88 -10.51 18.88
C GLY A 45 -8.01 -9.60 17.98
N VAL A 46 -8.58 -9.02 16.92
CA VAL A 46 -7.87 -8.07 16.06
C VAL A 46 -7.86 -6.68 16.70
N ASP A 47 -6.75 -5.94 16.55
CA ASP A 47 -6.58 -4.58 17.09
C ASP A 47 -6.99 -3.50 16.07
N ALA A 48 -6.94 -3.85 14.80
CA ALA A 48 -7.37 -2.99 13.71
C ALA A 48 -7.88 -3.80 12.52
N ILE A 49 -8.74 -3.16 11.73
CA ILE A 49 -9.10 -3.62 10.39
C ILE A 49 -8.50 -2.66 9.36
N TRP A 50 -7.98 -3.20 8.27
CA TRP A 50 -7.59 -2.46 7.09
C TRP A 50 -8.59 -2.80 5.98
N LEU A 51 -9.30 -1.79 5.49
CA LEU A 51 -10.19 -1.92 4.35
C LEU A 51 -9.41 -1.72 3.06
N SER A 52 -9.45 -2.68 2.14
CA SER A 52 -9.06 -2.45 0.74
C SER A 52 -9.90 -1.30 0.17
N PRO A 53 -9.50 -0.67 -0.96
CA PRO A 53 -10.08 0.60 -1.38
C PRO A 53 -11.61 0.62 -1.34
N ILE A 54 -12.15 1.60 -0.63
CA ILE A 54 -13.60 1.85 -0.53
C ILE A 54 -14.03 3.15 -1.24
N THR A 55 -13.07 3.89 -1.77
CA THR A 55 -13.29 5.16 -2.47
C THR A 55 -13.95 4.93 -3.83
N VAL A 56 -14.56 5.98 -4.38
CA VAL A 56 -15.26 5.89 -5.68
C VAL A 56 -14.29 5.47 -6.78
N SER A 57 -14.65 4.41 -7.49
CA SER A 57 -13.85 3.84 -8.57
C SER A 57 -14.73 3.34 -9.71
N PRO A 58 -14.32 3.51 -10.97
CA PRO A 58 -14.91 2.82 -12.12
C PRO A 58 -14.68 1.30 -12.14
N ASP A 59 -13.84 0.79 -11.22
CA ASP A 59 -13.60 -0.64 -11.01
C ASP A 59 -12.76 -1.30 -12.12
N ALA A 60 -11.91 -0.53 -12.79
CA ALA A 60 -10.96 -1.08 -13.75
C ALA A 60 -9.88 -1.93 -13.07
N ASP A 61 -9.56 -1.61 -11.82
CA ASP A 61 -8.61 -2.32 -10.96
C ASP A 61 -9.15 -2.49 -9.53
N TYR A 62 -10.36 -3.02 -9.41
CA TYR A 62 -10.97 -3.43 -8.13
C TYR A 62 -10.91 -2.38 -7.01
N GLY A 63 -11.04 -1.08 -7.38
CA GLY A 63 -11.04 0.06 -6.46
C GLY A 63 -9.72 0.84 -6.43
N TYR A 64 -8.63 0.32 -6.98
CA TYR A 64 -7.34 1.04 -7.02
C TYR A 64 -7.29 2.13 -8.10
N ASP A 65 -8.20 2.16 -9.07
CA ASP A 65 -8.41 3.26 -10.01
C ASP A 65 -9.40 4.30 -9.42
N VAL A 66 -8.90 5.14 -8.52
CA VAL A 66 -9.70 6.07 -7.72
C VAL A 66 -10.19 7.26 -8.56
N ALA A 67 -11.50 7.49 -8.59
CA ALA A 67 -12.15 8.61 -9.26
C ALA A 67 -12.58 9.75 -8.31
N ASP A 68 -12.74 9.45 -7.01
CA ASP A 68 -12.99 10.44 -5.95
C ASP A 68 -12.41 9.91 -4.63
N TYR A 69 -11.40 10.61 -4.11
CA TYR A 69 -10.67 10.22 -2.90
C TYR A 69 -11.42 10.50 -1.59
N CYS A 70 -12.43 11.39 -1.64
CA CYS A 70 -13.13 11.87 -0.46
C CYS A 70 -14.58 11.37 -0.37
N ASN A 71 -14.90 10.33 -1.11
CA ASN A 71 -16.24 9.73 -1.10
C ASN A 71 -16.14 8.20 -1.13
N VAL A 72 -17.25 7.53 -0.85
CA VAL A 72 -17.37 6.07 -0.80
C VAL A 72 -18.00 5.55 -2.09
N GLN A 73 -17.51 4.41 -2.57
CA GLN A 73 -18.14 3.68 -3.67
C GLN A 73 -19.60 3.34 -3.32
N PRO A 74 -20.60 3.79 -4.11
CA PRO A 74 -22.01 3.62 -3.76
C PRO A 74 -22.43 2.17 -3.49
N ALA A 75 -21.77 1.20 -4.13
CA ALA A 75 -22.01 -0.22 -3.87
C ALA A 75 -21.59 -0.66 -2.46
N PHE A 76 -20.74 0.10 -1.77
CA PHE A 76 -20.26 -0.24 -0.43
C PHE A 76 -20.98 0.55 0.67
N GLY A 77 -21.71 1.60 0.35
CA GLY A 77 -22.38 2.48 1.29
C GLY A 77 -22.03 3.95 1.07
N ASP A 78 -21.98 4.70 2.12
CA ASP A 78 -21.70 6.14 2.09
C ASP A 78 -20.77 6.58 3.24
N LEU A 79 -20.48 7.90 3.32
CA LEU A 79 -19.65 8.47 4.39
C LEU A 79 -20.24 8.28 5.78
N GLY A 80 -21.58 8.23 5.90
CA GLY A 80 -22.25 7.97 7.17
C GLY A 80 -22.03 6.53 7.66
N ASP A 81 -21.94 5.57 6.74
CA ASP A 81 -21.57 4.18 7.05
C ASP A 81 -20.11 4.08 7.51
N VAL A 82 -19.20 4.87 6.92
CA VAL A 82 -17.80 4.94 7.40
C VAL A 82 -17.74 5.53 8.81
N ASP A 83 -18.44 6.65 9.06
CA ASP A 83 -18.48 7.28 10.38
C ASP A 83 -19.08 6.32 11.43
N ARG A 84 -20.10 5.56 11.03
CA ARG A 84 -20.71 4.52 11.86
C ARG A 84 -19.74 3.37 12.13
N LEU A 85 -19.05 2.88 11.11
CA LEU A 85 -18.06 1.80 11.25
C LEU A 85 -16.94 2.22 12.21
N ILE A 86 -16.37 3.43 12.05
CA ILE A 86 -15.30 3.93 12.92
C ILE A 86 -15.77 3.98 14.37
N ARG A 87 -16.97 4.51 14.62
CA ARG A 87 -17.53 4.62 15.97
C ARG A 87 -17.75 3.23 16.59
N GLU A 88 -18.46 2.33 15.89
CA GLU A 88 -18.80 1.01 16.42
C GLU A 88 -17.58 0.10 16.56
N ALA A 89 -16.57 0.24 15.69
CA ALA A 89 -15.29 -0.44 15.84
C ALA A 89 -14.53 0.05 17.08
N ALA A 90 -14.51 1.37 17.32
CA ALA A 90 -13.85 1.96 18.48
C ALA A 90 -14.48 1.49 19.81
N GLU A 91 -15.81 1.32 19.89
CA GLU A 91 -16.51 0.74 21.05
C GLU A 91 -16.02 -0.68 21.38
N ARG A 92 -15.49 -1.41 20.40
CA ARG A 92 -14.93 -2.76 20.53
C ARG A 92 -13.41 -2.78 20.63
N GLY A 93 -12.77 -1.62 20.72
CA GLY A 93 -11.32 -1.49 20.77
C GLY A 93 -10.62 -1.71 19.42
N ILE A 94 -11.37 -1.77 18.32
CA ILE A 94 -10.86 -2.00 16.96
C ILE A 94 -10.67 -0.65 16.25
N ARG A 95 -9.52 -0.47 15.61
CA ARG A 95 -9.20 0.72 14.81
C ARG A 95 -9.49 0.46 13.34
N VAL A 96 -9.82 1.52 12.60
CA VAL A 96 -10.08 1.44 11.15
C VAL A 96 -8.95 2.12 10.40
N ILE A 97 -8.33 1.38 9.48
CA ILE A 97 -7.29 1.82 8.54
C ILE A 97 -7.90 1.75 7.15
N LEU A 98 -7.71 2.78 6.34
CA LEU A 98 -8.12 2.79 4.94
C LEU A 98 -6.93 2.56 4.00
N ASP A 99 -7.24 2.14 2.80
CA ASP A 99 -6.29 2.16 1.68
C ASP A 99 -6.24 3.57 1.07
N ILE A 100 -5.07 4.03 0.69
CA ILE A 100 -4.86 5.27 -0.06
C ILE A 100 -3.96 5.01 -1.25
N VAL A 101 -4.34 5.53 -2.42
CA VAL A 101 -3.66 5.28 -3.70
C VAL A 101 -3.01 6.57 -4.21
N PRO A 102 -1.79 6.92 -3.77
CA PRO A 102 -1.17 8.19 -4.15
C PRO A 102 -0.33 8.12 -5.43
N ASN A 103 -0.08 6.93 -5.96
CA ASN A 103 0.74 6.77 -7.16
C ASN A 103 0.01 7.27 -8.43
N HIS A 104 -1.28 7.03 -8.53
CA HIS A 104 -2.11 7.29 -9.71
C HIS A 104 -3.56 7.57 -9.31
N SER A 105 -4.34 8.10 -10.24
CA SER A 105 -5.81 8.14 -10.12
C SER A 105 -6.46 7.30 -11.22
N SER A 106 -7.79 7.21 -11.20
CA SER A 106 -8.53 6.77 -12.38
C SER A 106 -8.40 7.78 -13.54
N ASP A 107 -8.47 7.30 -14.77
CA ASP A 107 -8.65 8.15 -15.96
C ASP A 107 -10.02 8.88 -15.98
N ARG A 108 -10.92 8.49 -15.08
CA ARG A 108 -12.22 9.14 -14.81
C ARG A 108 -12.16 10.20 -13.71
N HIS A 109 -11.03 10.34 -13.01
CA HIS A 109 -10.88 11.38 -12.00
C HIS A 109 -11.02 12.78 -12.65
N PRO A 110 -11.74 13.73 -12.02
CA PRO A 110 -11.88 15.09 -12.57
C PRO A 110 -10.56 15.78 -12.90
N TRP A 111 -9.51 15.56 -12.11
CA TRP A 111 -8.18 16.11 -12.37
C TRP A 111 -7.59 15.58 -13.68
N PHE A 112 -7.70 14.28 -13.97
CA PHE A 112 -7.18 13.73 -15.21
C PHE A 112 -8.04 14.10 -16.41
N THR A 113 -9.36 14.14 -16.24
CA THR A 113 -10.29 14.61 -17.28
C THR A 113 -9.95 16.05 -17.70
N ASP A 114 -9.68 16.94 -16.72
CA ASP A 114 -9.20 18.29 -17.01
C ASP A 114 -7.79 18.26 -17.66
N ALA A 115 -6.85 17.48 -17.12
CA ALA A 115 -5.48 17.38 -17.65
C ALA A 115 -5.44 16.96 -19.13
N ARG A 116 -6.37 16.08 -19.57
CA ARG A 116 -6.52 15.66 -20.97
C ARG A 116 -7.15 16.70 -21.88
N SER A 117 -7.84 17.71 -21.34
CA SER A 117 -8.57 18.70 -22.13
C SER A 117 -7.67 19.58 -22.98
N GLY A 118 -6.36 19.65 -22.66
CA GLY A 118 -5.37 20.39 -23.44
C GLY A 118 -4.03 20.53 -22.73
N ARG A 119 -2.99 20.88 -23.47
CA ARG A 119 -1.64 21.07 -22.91
C ARG A 119 -1.54 22.24 -21.92
N GLY A 120 -2.47 23.18 -21.94
CA GLY A 120 -2.57 24.31 -21.01
C GLY A 120 -3.64 24.13 -19.94
N ALA A 121 -4.19 22.94 -19.75
CA ALA A 121 -5.20 22.67 -18.73
C ALA A 121 -4.62 22.87 -17.32
N ARG A 122 -5.47 23.28 -16.36
CA ARG A 122 -5.06 23.58 -14.99
C ARG A 122 -4.32 22.42 -14.32
N HIS A 123 -4.83 21.19 -14.46
CA HIS A 123 -4.25 20.00 -13.85
C HIS A 123 -3.28 19.26 -14.77
N ARG A 124 -2.84 19.91 -15.89
CA ARG A 124 -1.94 19.22 -16.85
C ARG A 124 -0.72 18.66 -16.14
N ASP A 125 -0.02 19.48 -15.40
CA ASP A 125 1.23 19.12 -14.72
C ASP A 125 1.03 18.31 -13.42
N TRP A 126 -0.22 17.95 -13.11
CA TRP A 126 -0.51 17.05 -12.01
C TRP A 126 -0.22 15.59 -12.35
N TYR A 127 -0.10 15.28 -13.64
CA TYR A 127 0.22 13.96 -14.17
C TYR A 127 1.51 14.00 -14.97
N VAL A 128 2.13 12.85 -15.16
CA VAL A 128 3.37 12.74 -15.92
C VAL A 128 3.06 12.64 -17.41
N TRP A 129 3.42 13.66 -18.15
CA TRP A 129 3.26 13.76 -19.60
C TRP A 129 4.61 13.92 -20.28
N ALA A 130 4.75 13.35 -21.49
CA ALA A 130 5.94 13.55 -22.32
C ALA A 130 5.57 13.58 -23.82
N ASP A 131 6.35 14.31 -24.59
CA ASP A 131 6.25 14.29 -26.04
C ASP A 131 6.80 12.95 -26.59
N PRO A 132 6.29 12.48 -27.74
CA PRO A 132 6.89 11.35 -28.45
C PRO A 132 8.35 11.63 -28.79
N LYS A 133 9.16 10.56 -28.92
CA LYS A 133 10.49 10.67 -29.53
C LYS A 133 10.38 11.18 -30.99
N ALA A 134 11.50 11.58 -31.58
CA ALA A 134 11.52 12.13 -32.93
C ALA A 134 10.98 11.14 -34.01
N ASP A 135 11.04 9.84 -33.73
CA ASP A 135 10.48 8.79 -34.56
C ASP A 135 9.01 8.46 -34.26
N GLY A 136 8.40 9.21 -33.35
CA GLY A 136 7.03 8.98 -32.86
C GLY A 136 6.92 7.92 -31.76
N GLY A 137 8.03 7.31 -31.35
CA GLY A 137 8.07 6.28 -30.33
C GLY A 137 7.82 6.78 -28.90
N TYR A 138 7.76 5.81 -27.96
CA TYR A 138 7.54 6.09 -26.54
C TYR A 138 8.64 6.99 -25.95
N PRO A 139 8.29 7.81 -24.94
CA PRO A 139 9.26 8.74 -24.29
C PRO A 139 10.50 8.04 -23.74
N ASN A 140 10.33 6.85 -23.18
CA ASN A 140 11.40 5.98 -22.70
C ASN A 140 10.99 4.50 -22.78
N ASN A 141 11.82 3.62 -22.24
CA ASN A 141 11.60 2.17 -22.31
C ASN A 141 10.79 1.60 -21.13
N TRP A 142 10.15 2.42 -20.28
CA TRP A 142 9.46 1.92 -19.10
C TRP A 142 8.31 1.00 -19.47
N VAL A 143 8.18 -0.09 -18.69
CA VAL A 143 7.10 -1.06 -18.82
C VAL A 143 6.15 -0.95 -17.63
N SER A 144 4.87 -1.23 -17.90
CA SER A 144 3.84 -1.35 -16.86
C SER A 144 4.08 -2.59 -16.00
N ALA A 145 3.74 -2.54 -14.72
CA ALA A 145 3.74 -3.70 -13.83
C ALA A 145 2.81 -4.82 -14.33
N PHE A 146 1.79 -4.49 -15.13
CA PHE A 146 0.88 -5.44 -15.75
C PHE A 146 1.30 -5.86 -17.17
N GLY A 147 2.49 -5.43 -17.59
CA GLY A 147 3.06 -5.75 -18.89
C GLY A 147 2.74 -4.73 -19.99
N GLY A 148 3.56 -4.71 -21.01
CA GLY A 148 3.47 -3.72 -22.09
C GLY A 148 4.09 -2.37 -21.72
N PRO A 149 4.05 -1.38 -22.64
CA PRO A 149 4.60 -0.04 -22.39
C PRO A 149 3.87 0.67 -21.23
N ALA A 150 4.62 1.42 -20.41
CA ALA A 150 4.04 2.25 -19.36
C ALA A 150 3.50 3.60 -19.87
N TRP A 151 3.34 3.76 -21.16
CA TRP A 151 2.94 5.00 -21.81
C TRP A 151 1.76 4.80 -22.76
N THR A 152 0.74 5.61 -22.62
CA THR A 152 -0.40 5.65 -23.55
C THR A 152 -0.46 7.01 -24.23
N ARG A 153 -0.60 7.01 -25.54
CA ARG A 153 -0.75 8.24 -26.32
C ARG A 153 -2.14 8.83 -26.13
N ASP A 154 -2.17 10.10 -25.82
CA ASP A 154 -3.39 10.89 -25.84
C ASP A 154 -3.54 11.54 -27.22
N GLU A 155 -4.51 11.07 -28.00
CA GLU A 155 -4.70 11.53 -29.38
C GLU A 155 -5.14 13.00 -29.46
N HIS A 156 -5.75 13.54 -28.39
CA HIS A 156 -6.18 14.94 -28.36
C HIS A 156 -5.02 15.91 -28.27
N THR A 157 -4.03 15.61 -27.43
CA THR A 157 -2.87 16.48 -27.20
C THR A 157 -1.61 16.06 -27.97
N GLY A 158 -1.59 14.82 -28.47
CA GLY A 158 -0.46 14.20 -29.15
C GLY A 158 0.70 13.81 -28.22
N GLN A 159 0.55 13.98 -26.91
CA GLN A 159 1.52 13.54 -25.90
C GLN A 159 1.21 12.16 -25.38
N TYR A 160 2.18 11.54 -24.71
CA TYR A 160 2.00 10.34 -23.93
C TYR A 160 1.81 10.70 -22.44
N TYR A 161 0.91 9.97 -21.75
CA TYR A 161 0.87 9.99 -20.27
C TYR A 161 1.42 8.68 -19.73
N LEU A 162 2.05 8.79 -18.56
CA LEU A 162 2.61 7.64 -17.85
C LEU A 162 1.51 6.89 -17.09
N HIS A 163 1.60 5.56 -17.07
CA HIS A 163 0.86 4.67 -16.19
C HIS A 163 1.72 3.46 -15.81
N ASN A 164 2.17 3.40 -14.59
CA ASN A 164 2.94 2.23 -14.12
C ASN A 164 2.10 0.95 -14.00
N PHE A 165 0.77 1.09 -14.07
CA PHE A 165 -0.21 0.01 -14.00
C PHE A 165 -1.10 0.02 -15.27
N LEU A 166 -2.43 -0.03 -15.13
CA LEU A 166 -3.33 0.03 -16.29
C LEU A 166 -3.30 1.41 -16.97
N ALA A 167 -3.60 1.44 -18.26
CA ALA A 167 -3.77 2.71 -18.98
C ALA A 167 -4.89 3.60 -18.37
N GLN A 168 -5.82 2.99 -17.64
CA GLN A 168 -6.86 3.68 -16.87
C GLN A 168 -6.35 4.25 -15.54
N GLN A 169 -5.07 4.10 -15.22
CA GLN A 169 -4.45 4.54 -13.96
C GLN A 169 -3.28 5.50 -14.25
N PRO A 170 -3.55 6.73 -14.73
CA PRO A 170 -2.51 7.72 -15.01
C PRO A 170 -1.75 8.11 -13.75
N ASP A 171 -0.43 8.11 -13.81
CA ASP A 171 0.47 8.38 -12.70
C ASP A 171 0.57 9.87 -12.40
N PHE A 172 0.48 10.22 -11.12
CA PHE A 172 0.68 11.59 -10.65
C PHE A 172 2.13 12.07 -10.80
N ASN A 173 2.26 13.36 -11.00
CA ASN A 173 3.54 14.08 -11.02
C ASN A 173 3.86 14.65 -9.63
N TRP A 174 4.54 13.89 -8.79
CA TRP A 174 4.92 14.30 -7.43
C TRP A 174 6.01 15.37 -7.36
N TRP A 175 6.53 15.81 -8.49
CA TRP A 175 7.35 17.03 -8.58
C TRP A 175 6.51 18.31 -8.53
N ASN A 176 5.22 18.23 -8.73
CA ASN A 176 4.29 19.33 -8.59
C ASN A 176 3.78 19.39 -7.15
N SER A 177 4.08 20.49 -6.42
CA SER A 177 3.67 20.66 -5.02
C SER A 177 2.16 20.71 -4.84
N GLU A 178 1.38 21.14 -5.86
CA GLU A 178 -0.09 21.12 -5.76
C GLU A 178 -0.66 19.71 -5.61
N VAL A 179 0.03 18.69 -6.14
CA VAL A 179 -0.33 17.27 -5.93
C VAL A 179 -0.13 16.91 -4.45
N ALA A 180 1.00 17.30 -3.86
CA ALA A 180 1.27 17.05 -2.45
C ALA A 180 0.23 17.76 -1.55
N ASP A 181 -0.09 19.02 -1.85
CA ASP A 181 -1.09 19.80 -1.11
C ASP A 181 -2.48 19.15 -1.19
N ALA A 182 -2.87 18.64 -2.37
CA ALA A 182 -4.15 17.94 -2.55
C ALA A 182 -4.21 16.64 -1.76
N PHE A 183 -3.12 15.86 -1.72
CA PHE A 183 -3.07 14.66 -0.89
C PHE A 183 -3.06 14.98 0.60
N ASP A 184 -2.45 16.08 1.04
CA ASP A 184 -2.56 16.55 2.41
C ASP A 184 -4.01 16.79 2.83
N GLU A 185 -4.82 17.43 1.96
CA GLU A 185 -6.25 17.64 2.23
C GLU A 185 -7.02 16.32 2.28
N ILE A 186 -6.71 15.34 1.41
CA ILE A 186 -7.30 14.00 1.45
C ILE A 186 -6.95 13.29 2.77
N TYR A 187 -5.69 13.37 3.22
CA TYR A 187 -5.27 12.78 4.49
C TYR A 187 -6.02 13.42 5.67
N ARG A 188 -6.13 14.76 5.71
CA ARG A 188 -6.87 15.48 6.75
C ARG A 188 -8.35 15.09 6.73
N PHE A 189 -8.98 15.05 5.57
CA PHE A 189 -10.38 14.67 5.43
C PHE A 189 -10.72 13.35 6.14
N TRP A 190 -9.89 12.32 5.95
CA TRP A 190 -10.09 11.02 6.56
C TRP A 190 -9.64 10.95 8.03
N PHE A 191 -8.54 11.60 8.36
CA PHE A 191 -8.04 11.64 9.74
C PHE A 191 -8.99 12.40 10.68
N ASP A 192 -9.59 13.48 10.21
CA ASP A 192 -10.60 14.26 10.94
C ASP A 192 -11.87 13.45 11.20
N ARG A 193 -12.20 12.50 10.31
CA ARG A 193 -13.29 11.53 10.51
C ARG A 193 -12.96 10.44 11.53
N GLY A 194 -11.70 10.31 11.94
CA GLY A 194 -11.28 9.32 12.94
C GLY A 194 -10.60 8.07 12.40
N VAL A 195 -10.28 8.03 11.09
CA VAL A 195 -9.46 6.96 10.51
C VAL A 195 -8.13 6.86 11.24
N ALA A 196 -7.74 5.67 11.68
CA ALA A 196 -6.56 5.46 12.53
C ALA A 196 -5.24 5.46 11.76
N GLY A 197 -5.30 5.39 10.44
CA GLY A 197 -4.12 5.38 9.59
C GLY A 197 -4.44 4.99 8.16
N PHE A 198 -3.40 4.95 7.33
CA PHE A 198 -3.50 4.48 5.94
C PHE A 198 -2.57 3.32 5.65
N ARG A 199 -3.06 2.39 4.82
CA ARG A 199 -2.19 1.56 4.00
C ARG A 199 -1.94 2.33 2.70
N ILE A 200 -0.69 2.65 2.43
CA ILE A 200 -0.29 3.44 1.27
C ILE A 200 0.06 2.47 0.13
N ASP A 201 -0.76 2.50 -0.90
CA ASP A 201 -0.58 1.74 -2.13
C ASP A 201 0.68 2.20 -2.86
N VAL A 202 1.47 1.26 -3.39
CA VAL A 202 2.70 1.55 -4.15
C VAL A 202 3.60 2.59 -3.46
N ALA A 203 3.75 2.53 -2.14
CA ALA A 203 4.48 3.54 -1.37
C ALA A 203 5.92 3.79 -1.87
N HIS A 204 6.55 2.80 -2.49
CA HIS A 204 7.90 2.87 -3.06
C HIS A 204 7.94 3.48 -4.47
N GLY A 205 6.81 3.60 -5.16
CA GLY A 205 6.71 4.01 -6.56
C GLY A 205 6.14 5.41 -6.79
N ILE A 206 5.86 6.17 -5.75
CA ILE A 206 5.17 7.47 -5.82
C ILE A 206 5.94 8.47 -6.67
N VAL A 207 7.26 8.63 -6.47
CA VAL A 207 8.09 9.59 -7.20
C VAL A 207 8.81 8.90 -8.36
N LYS A 208 8.80 9.54 -9.53
CA LYS A 208 9.47 9.09 -10.76
C LYS A 208 10.68 9.94 -11.06
N ASP A 209 11.62 9.38 -11.83
CA ASP A 209 12.76 10.14 -12.32
C ASP A 209 12.31 11.35 -13.15
N ARG A 210 12.76 12.54 -12.77
CA ARG A 210 12.37 13.78 -13.41
C ARG A 210 12.83 13.88 -14.86
N GLU A 211 13.94 13.23 -15.19
CA GLU A 211 14.53 13.22 -16.53
C GLU A 211 13.96 12.11 -17.42
N LEU A 212 13.08 11.24 -16.88
CA LEU A 212 12.46 10.11 -17.59
C LEU A 212 13.49 9.21 -18.29
N ARG A 213 14.66 8.97 -17.65
CA ARG A 213 15.73 8.13 -18.20
C ARG A 213 15.27 6.70 -18.44
N ASP A 214 15.83 6.08 -19.46
CA ASP A 214 15.59 4.66 -19.76
C ASP A 214 16.05 3.77 -18.60
N ASN A 215 15.21 2.81 -18.19
CA ASN A 215 15.58 1.79 -17.24
C ASN A 215 16.65 0.86 -17.80
N PRO A 216 17.64 0.42 -17.00
CA PRO A 216 18.59 -0.60 -17.40
C PRO A 216 17.88 -1.91 -17.77
N LEU A 217 18.30 -2.54 -18.86
CA LEU A 217 17.76 -3.85 -19.25
C LEU A 217 18.10 -4.91 -18.19
N ALA A 218 17.18 -5.85 -18.02
CA ALA A 218 17.42 -7.02 -17.18
C ALA A 218 18.54 -7.88 -17.76
N THR A 219 19.30 -8.51 -16.88
CA THR A 219 20.36 -9.46 -17.22
C THR A 219 19.97 -10.87 -16.78
N LYS A 220 20.77 -11.87 -17.18
CA LYS A 220 20.57 -13.27 -16.76
C LYS A 220 20.70 -13.48 -15.24
N ASP A 221 21.40 -12.56 -14.57
CA ASP A 221 21.71 -12.65 -13.13
C ASP A 221 20.63 -11.97 -12.26
N ASP A 222 19.65 -11.32 -12.90
CA ASP A 222 18.54 -10.68 -12.19
C ASP A 222 17.49 -11.71 -11.74
N PRO A 223 16.68 -11.40 -10.69
CA PRO A 223 15.56 -12.22 -10.25
C PRO A 223 14.57 -12.55 -11.38
N PRO A 224 13.82 -13.65 -11.27
CA PRO A 224 12.90 -14.09 -12.33
C PRO A 224 11.84 -13.07 -12.73
N ASP A 225 11.30 -12.33 -11.79
CA ASP A 225 10.31 -11.25 -11.97
C ASP A 225 10.91 -10.06 -12.73
N VAL A 226 12.11 -9.61 -12.37
CA VAL A 226 12.86 -8.56 -13.09
C VAL A 226 13.15 -9.00 -14.53
N ARG A 227 13.55 -10.27 -14.72
CA ARG A 227 13.78 -10.82 -16.07
C ARG A 227 12.49 -10.92 -16.89
N ALA A 228 11.37 -11.22 -16.25
CA ALA A 228 10.06 -11.26 -16.91
C ALA A 228 9.61 -9.88 -17.40
N LEU A 229 9.91 -8.83 -16.65
CA LEU A 229 9.68 -7.43 -17.05
C LEU A 229 10.68 -6.94 -18.12
N GLY A 230 11.82 -7.61 -18.27
CA GLY A 230 12.86 -7.24 -19.24
C GLY A 230 13.73 -6.07 -18.84
N GLN A 231 13.49 -5.45 -17.69
CA GLN A 231 14.24 -4.28 -17.20
C GLN A 231 14.25 -4.20 -15.67
N ARG A 232 15.26 -3.50 -15.13
CA ARG A 232 15.33 -3.11 -13.72
C ARG A 232 14.61 -1.78 -13.54
N MET A 233 13.53 -1.76 -12.78
CA MET A 233 12.75 -0.55 -12.52
C MET A 233 13.47 0.36 -11.52
N VAL A 234 14.47 1.13 -11.94
CA VAL A 234 15.27 2.01 -11.06
C VAL A 234 14.94 3.50 -11.19
N TYR A 235 14.19 3.87 -12.24
CA TYR A 235 13.83 5.26 -12.50
C TYR A 235 12.34 5.56 -12.28
N ASN A 236 11.51 4.54 -12.19
CA ASN A 236 10.07 4.69 -11.96
C ASN A 236 9.61 4.14 -10.60
N ILE A 237 10.50 3.51 -9.81
CA ILE A 237 10.25 3.09 -8.43
C ILE A 237 11.51 3.31 -7.56
N ASP A 238 11.35 3.25 -6.22
CA ASP A 238 12.43 3.35 -5.21
C ASP A 238 13.36 4.57 -5.41
N ARG A 239 12.76 5.71 -5.80
CA ARG A 239 13.50 6.95 -5.95
C ARG A 239 13.81 7.57 -4.58
N PRO A 240 15.03 8.15 -4.39
CA PRO A 240 15.37 8.75 -3.10
C PRO A 240 14.39 9.83 -2.62
N GLU A 241 13.76 10.53 -3.54
CA GLU A 241 12.84 11.63 -3.26
C GLU A 241 11.51 11.16 -2.63
N VAL A 242 11.18 9.85 -2.72
CA VAL A 242 9.98 9.29 -2.07
C VAL A 242 10.06 9.42 -0.54
N HIS A 243 11.26 9.36 0.01
CA HIS A 243 11.47 9.50 1.45
C HIS A 243 11.07 10.87 1.98
N ASP A 244 11.19 11.95 1.19
CA ASP A 244 10.72 13.28 1.58
C ASP A 244 9.18 13.33 1.67
N VAL A 245 8.49 12.68 0.75
CA VAL A 245 7.02 12.55 0.76
C VAL A 245 6.57 11.78 2.01
N LEU A 246 7.22 10.66 2.31
CA LEU A 246 6.87 9.83 3.47
C LEU A 246 7.11 10.55 4.80
N ARG A 247 8.23 11.30 4.94
CA ARG A 247 8.50 12.14 6.13
C ARG A 247 7.47 13.25 6.29
N HIS A 248 7.06 13.86 5.19
CA HIS A 248 6.03 14.89 5.20
C HIS A 248 4.70 14.32 5.73
N TRP A 249 4.22 13.20 5.17
CA TRP A 249 2.99 12.55 5.63
C TRP A 249 3.09 12.04 7.07
N ARG A 250 4.25 11.54 7.47
CA ARG A 250 4.47 11.13 8.86
C ARG A 250 4.35 12.33 9.81
N THR A 251 4.91 13.47 9.43
CA THR A 251 4.77 14.72 10.19
C THR A 251 3.30 15.15 10.30
N LEU A 252 2.52 14.99 9.23
CA LEU A 252 1.08 15.25 9.25
C LEU A 252 0.35 14.28 10.18
N ALA A 253 0.60 12.99 10.06
CA ALA A 253 -0.03 11.93 10.84
C ALA A 253 0.25 12.05 12.35
N ASP A 254 1.47 12.45 12.73
CA ASP A 254 1.89 12.63 14.12
C ASP A 254 1.25 13.84 14.81
N ARG A 255 0.62 14.78 14.08
CA ARG A 255 -0.12 15.92 14.67
C ARG A 255 -1.45 15.51 15.32
N TYR A 256 -1.96 14.34 14.96
CA TYR A 256 -3.23 13.83 15.51
C TYR A 256 -3.03 13.16 16.88
N GLN A 257 -4.10 13.11 17.68
CA GLN A 257 -4.09 12.43 18.97
C GLN A 257 -5.26 11.42 19.05
N PRO A 258 -4.98 10.13 19.12
CA PRO A 258 -3.64 9.51 19.01
C PRO A 258 -3.02 9.69 17.63
N PRO A 259 -1.68 9.59 17.49
CA PRO A 259 -1.01 9.64 16.19
C PRO A 259 -1.57 8.61 15.21
N ARG A 260 -1.72 9.01 13.95
CA ARG A 260 -2.18 8.13 12.87
C ARG A 260 -1.01 7.30 12.35
N ILE A 261 -1.29 6.08 11.90
CA ILE A 261 -0.24 5.21 11.37
C ILE A 261 -0.17 5.24 9.84
N LEU A 262 1.03 5.03 9.33
CA LEU A 262 1.32 4.87 7.91
C LEU A 262 1.92 3.47 7.69
N LEU A 263 1.20 2.63 6.96
CA LEU A 263 1.60 1.28 6.57
C LEU A 263 1.86 1.28 5.07
N GLY A 264 3.09 1.12 4.61
CA GLY A 264 3.44 1.16 3.19
C GLY A 264 3.43 -0.21 2.52
N GLU A 265 2.82 -0.28 1.33
CA GLU A 265 3.15 -1.33 0.41
C GLU A 265 4.48 -0.96 -0.28
N THR A 266 5.55 -1.56 0.19
CA THR A 266 6.90 -1.35 -0.33
C THR A 266 7.35 -2.60 -1.06
N TYR A 267 6.96 -2.74 -2.35
CA TYR A 267 7.34 -3.90 -3.16
C TYR A 267 8.83 -3.85 -3.52
N VAL A 268 9.67 -4.04 -2.51
CA VAL A 268 11.12 -4.18 -2.62
C VAL A 268 11.52 -5.53 -2.04
N ILE A 269 12.27 -6.33 -2.81
CA ILE A 269 12.63 -7.72 -2.44
C ILE A 269 14.03 -7.75 -1.80
N ASP A 270 14.34 -6.73 -1.03
CA ASP A 270 15.54 -6.62 -0.22
C ASP A 270 15.20 -5.98 1.12
N VAL A 271 15.44 -6.73 2.19
CA VAL A 271 15.12 -6.33 3.56
C VAL A 271 15.80 -5.02 3.95
N ARG A 272 17.04 -4.78 3.49
CA ARG A 272 17.78 -3.55 3.80
C ARG A 272 17.17 -2.33 3.09
N THR A 273 16.77 -2.50 1.83
CA THR A 273 16.05 -1.46 1.08
C THR A 273 14.69 -1.18 1.72
N MET A 274 13.93 -2.21 2.13
CA MET A 274 12.69 -2.05 2.89
C MET A 274 12.93 -1.25 4.18
N GLY A 275 14.05 -1.52 4.88
CA GLY A 275 14.41 -0.81 6.11
C GLY A 275 14.58 0.70 5.94
N ARG A 276 14.91 1.19 4.73
CA ARG A 276 15.04 2.63 4.46
C ARG A 276 13.71 3.36 4.57
N PHE A 277 12.59 2.69 4.30
CA PHE A 277 11.24 3.27 4.38
C PHE A 277 10.76 3.54 5.81
N TYR A 278 11.49 3.10 6.82
CA TYR A 278 11.27 3.52 8.22
C TYR A 278 12.00 4.83 8.56
N GLY A 279 12.99 5.26 7.73
CA GLY A 279 13.87 6.38 8.03
C GLY A 279 14.63 6.16 9.34
N ILE A 280 14.69 7.19 10.16
CA ILE A 280 15.13 7.10 11.56
C ILE A 280 13.96 6.95 12.54
N GLY A 281 12.82 6.42 12.06
CA GLY A 281 11.56 6.35 12.76
C GLY A 281 10.62 7.53 12.45
N ASP A 282 10.89 8.26 11.39
CA ASP A 282 10.20 9.48 10.96
C ASP A 282 9.50 9.33 9.59
N GLU A 283 9.48 8.12 9.04
CA GLU A 283 8.76 7.76 7.81
C GLU A 283 7.61 6.79 8.10
N LEU A 284 7.54 5.63 7.43
CA LEU A 284 6.49 4.66 7.68
C LEU A 284 6.55 4.09 9.11
N ASN A 285 5.38 3.78 9.67
CA ASN A 285 5.28 3.01 10.92
C ASN A 285 5.49 1.52 10.67
N LEU A 286 4.95 1.02 9.55
CA LEU A 286 5.02 -0.37 9.10
C LEU A 286 5.26 -0.40 7.58
N ALA A 287 5.96 -1.41 7.11
CA ALA A 287 6.15 -1.70 5.69
C ALA A 287 5.87 -3.19 5.43
N PHE A 288 5.31 -3.51 4.26
CA PHE A 288 5.15 -4.89 3.85
C PHE A 288 6.50 -5.53 3.59
N ASN A 289 6.74 -6.70 4.19
CA ASN A 289 7.95 -7.47 3.99
C ASN A 289 7.77 -8.45 2.83
N PHE A 290 7.99 -8.00 1.59
CA PHE A 290 7.88 -8.85 0.42
C PHE A 290 8.98 -9.92 0.33
N THR A 291 10.13 -9.70 0.94
CA THR A 291 11.16 -10.76 1.09
C THR A 291 10.59 -11.95 1.84
N PHE A 292 9.81 -11.70 2.93
CA PHE A 292 9.15 -12.75 3.68
C PHE A 292 8.02 -13.41 2.87
N VAL A 293 7.24 -12.65 2.11
CA VAL A 293 6.15 -13.17 1.25
C VAL A 293 6.69 -14.11 0.17
N HIS A 294 7.84 -13.80 -0.40
CA HIS A 294 8.47 -14.61 -1.44
C HIS A 294 9.38 -15.74 -0.91
N ALA A 295 9.64 -15.77 0.40
CA ALA A 295 10.45 -16.80 1.00
C ALA A 295 9.80 -18.20 0.83
N PRO A 296 10.59 -19.24 0.56
CA PRO A 296 10.08 -20.59 0.57
C PRO A 296 9.42 -20.93 1.91
N LEU A 297 8.27 -21.62 1.89
CA LEU A 297 7.56 -22.01 3.11
C LEU A 297 8.31 -23.14 3.84
N GLN A 298 9.52 -22.84 4.28
CA GLN A 298 10.42 -23.71 5.03
C GLN A 298 10.89 -22.96 6.28
N ALA A 299 10.90 -23.62 7.43
CA ALA A 299 11.22 -23.00 8.71
C ALA A 299 12.58 -22.28 8.71
N ALA A 300 13.62 -22.89 8.11
CA ALA A 300 14.93 -22.27 8.02
C ALA A 300 14.94 -20.98 7.19
N ALA A 301 14.31 -20.98 6.01
CA ALA A 301 14.25 -19.81 5.14
C ALA A 301 13.45 -18.66 5.80
N LEU A 302 12.33 -18.98 6.42
CA LEU A 302 11.53 -17.98 7.14
C LEU A 302 12.28 -17.41 8.35
N ALA A 303 12.98 -18.27 9.11
CA ALA A 303 13.79 -17.82 10.25
C ALA A 303 14.94 -16.90 9.83
N GLU A 304 15.58 -17.16 8.68
CA GLU A 304 16.63 -16.32 8.12
C GLU A 304 16.10 -14.92 7.78
N VAL A 305 14.98 -14.83 7.05
CA VAL A 305 14.36 -13.53 6.71
C VAL A 305 13.91 -12.77 7.96
N VAL A 306 13.36 -13.46 8.96
CA VAL A 306 12.99 -12.84 10.25
C VAL A 306 14.23 -12.28 10.94
N ALA A 307 15.31 -13.07 11.03
CA ALA A 307 16.56 -12.63 11.67
C ALA A 307 17.17 -11.43 10.93
N GLU A 308 17.17 -11.42 9.61
CA GLU A 308 17.66 -10.31 8.81
C GLU A 308 16.79 -9.05 9.02
N THR A 309 15.45 -9.21 9.03
CA THR A 309 14.51 -8.12 9.30
C THR A 309 14.75 -7.50 10.68
N GLU A 310 15.10 -8.32 11.68
CA GLU A 310 15.41 -7.83 13.02
C GLU A 310 16.69 -6.98 13.10
N LEU A 311 17.66 -7.20 12.20
CA LEU A 311 18.92 -6.46 12.17
C LEU A 311 18.82 -5.05 11.57
N ILE A 312 17.81 -4.78 10.74
CA ILE A 312 17.63 -3.46 10.09
C ILE A 312 16.86 -2.45 10.93
N ARG A 313 16.63 -2.73 12.19
CA ARG A 313 15.91 -1.84 13.11
C ARG A 313 16.52 -0.44 13.15
N PRO A 314 15.75 0.63 13.02
CA PRO A 314 16.12 1.91 13.56
C PRO A 314 16.37 1.74 15.08
N ALA A 315 17.45 2.25 15.61
CA ALA A 315 17.89 2.02 17.00
C ALA A 315 16.89 2.48 18.10
N ARG A 316 15.69 2.94 17.72
CA ARG A 316 14.59 3.38 18.58
C ARG A 316 13.31 2.54 18.48
N HIS A 317 13.27 1.51 17.65
CA HIS A 317 12.06 0.69 17.46
C HIS A 317 12.37 -0.78 17.76
N GLU A 318 11.99 -1.24 18.94
CA GLU A 318 12.01 -2.67 19.27
C GLU A 318 10.81 -3.34 18.58
N HIS A 319 11.08 -4.16 17.56
CA HIS A 319 10.05 -5.02 16.96
C HIS A 319 9.64 -6.08 17.96
N THR A 320 8.35 -6.20 18.22
CA THR A 320 7.82 -7.17 19.14
C THR A 320 7.37 -8.47 18.44
N ALA A 321 7.17 -9.52 19.21
CA ALA A 321 6.71 -10.83 18.71
C ALA A 321 5.39 -10.76 17.91
N ALA A 322 4.61 -9.67 18.03
CA ALA A 322 3.33 -9.53 17.34
C ALA A 322 3.47 -9.05 15.89
N GLN A 323 4.45 -8.19 15.56
CA GLN A 323 4.75 -7.86 14.16
C GLN A 323 5.12 -9.11 13.37
N ARG A 324 5.82 -10.06 13.99
CA ARG A 324 6.09 -11.39 13.44
C ARG A 324 4.80 -12.18 13.13
N ARG A 325 3.72 -11.99 13.91
CA ARG A 325 2.44 -12.68 13.69
C ARG A 325 1.64 -12.10 12.51
N VAL A 326 1.71 -10.79 12.27
CA VAL A 326 1.03 -10.14 11.13
C VAL A 326 1.66 -10.57 9.80
N GLU A 327 2.99 -10.56 9.71
CA GLU A 327 3.75 -11.01 8.55
C GLU A 327 3.46 -12.49 8.23
N ILE A 328 3.47 -13.37 9.24
CA ILE A 328 3.13 -14.79 9.10
C ILE A 328 1.68 -14.99 8.65
N ALA A 329 0.72 -14.24 9.20
CA ALA A 329 -0.69 -14.34 8.84
C ALA A 329 -1.00 -13.89 7.41
N GLN A 330 -0.26 -12.92 6.86
CA GLN A 330 -0.36 -12.50 5.47
C GLN A 330 0.20 -13.55 4.51
N CYS A 331 1.37 -14.12 4.80
CA CYS A 331 1.96 -15.22 4.00
C CYS A 331 1.06 -16.43 3.89
N LEU A 332 0.39 -16.81 4.98
CA LEU A 332 -0.49 -17.98 4.99
C LEU A 332 -1.78 -17.81 4.18
N ARG A 333 -2.16 -16.57 3.81
CA ARG A 333 -3.38 -16.27 3.03
C ARG A 333 -3.17 -16.08 1.54
N HIS A 334 -2.01 -15.62 1.10
CA HIS A 334 -1.73 -15.28 -0.29
C HIS A 334 -0.77 -16.25 -0.99
N GLY A 335 -0.19 -17.22 -0.27
CA GLY A 335 0.64 -18.26 -0.86
C GLY A 335 -0.20 -19.28 -1.64
N PRO A 336 0.37 -19.91 -2.72
CA PRO A 336 -0.32 -20.92 -3.54
C PRO A 336 -0.71 -22.20 -2.79
N ALA A 337 -0.51 -22.27 -1.48
CA ALA A 337 -0.81 -23.42 -0.63
C ALA A 337 -1.93 -23.12 0.38
N ALA A 338 -3.15 -22.92 -0.11
CA ALA A 338 -4.37 -23.03 0.70
C ALA A 338 -4.58 -24.45 1.33
N SER A 339 -3.56 -25.33 1.26
CA SER A 339 -3.56 -26.69 1.78
C SER A 339 -2.44 -26.96 2.78
N LEU A 340 -2.05 -25.97 3.58
CA LEU A 340 -1.12 -26.23 4.69
C LEU A 340 -1.79 -27.06 5.76
N ARG A 341 -1.30 -28.28 5.92
CA ARG A 341 -1.69 -29.19 6.98
C ARG A 341 -1.29 -28.60 8.34
N GLU A 342 -2.10 -28.88 9.35
CA GLU A 342 -1.87 -28.50 10.76
C GLU A 342 -0.46 -28.84 11.28
N ASP A 343 0.19 -29.83 10.68
CA ASP A 343 1.54 -30.28 11.03
C ASP A 343 2.65 -29.23 10.82
N ALA A 344 2.50 -28.33 9.81
CA ALA A 344 3.47 -27.26 9.57
C ALA A 344 3.36 -26.12 10.59
N LEU A 345 2.14 -25.86 11.07
CA LEU A 345 1.89 -24.87 12.12
C LEU A 345 2.35 -25.37 13.49
N ALA A 346 2.24 -26.68 13.75
CA ALA A 346 2.75 -27.32 14.97
C ALA A 346 4.29 -27.28 15.02
N GLY A 347 4.96 -27.56 13.90
CA GLY A 347 6.43 -27.48 13.81
C GLY A 347 6.96 -26.06 14.02
N LEU A 348 6.30 -25.06 13.46
CA LEU A 348 6.67 -23.66 13.64
C LEU A 348 6.47 -23.18 15.09
N ARG A 349 5.40 -23.64 15.76
CA ARG A 349 5.15 -23.37 17.19
C ARG A 349 6.20 -23.99 18.11
N MET A 350 6.66 -25.20 17.81
CA MET A 350 7.72 -25.86 18.60
C MET A 350 9.07 -25.16 18.46
N GLN A 351 9.51 -24.87 17.22
CA GLN A 351 10.80 -24.21 16.99
C GLN A 351 10.86 -22.77 17.50
N LEU A 352 9.74 -22.04 17.44
CA LEU A 352 9.68 -20.69 18.02
C LEU A 352 9.57 -20.74 19.55
N GLY A 353 8.97 -21.80 20.14
CA GLY A 353 8.89 -22.02 21.58
C GLY A 353 10.27 -22.28 22.19
N ASP A 354 11.07 -23.11 21.58
CA ASP A 354 12.41 -23.47 22.07
C ASP A 354 13.41 -22.30 21.99
N ALA A 355 13.33 -21.45 20.95
CA ALA A 355 14.14 -20.23 20.83
C ALA A 355 13.81 -19.16 21.92
N PHE A 356 12.66 -19.25 22.57
CA PHE A 356 12.23 -18.33 23.62
C PHE A 356 12.36 -18.91 25.05
N GLY A 357 12.51 -20.22 25.19
CA GLY A 357 12.67 -20.90 26.49
C GLY A 357 14.01 -20.61 27.18
N GLU A 358 15.06 -20.46 26.39
CA GLU A 358 16.43 -20.29 26.93
C GLU A 358 16.73 -18.87 27.48
N ARG A 359 15.93 -17.85 27.22
CA ARG A 359 16.17 -16.49 27.74
C ARG A 359 15.44 -16.15 29.04
N ARG A 360 14.74 -17.09 29.67
CA ARG A 360 14.10 -16.87 30.99
C ARG A 360 14.91 -17.36 32.19
N GLN A 361 16.14 -17.84 31.99
CA GLN A 361 17.00 -18.34 33.06
C GLN A 361 18.40 -17.70 33.06
N ALA A 362 18.56 -16.47 32.59
CA ALA A 362 19.79 -15.71 32.79
C ALA A 362 19.51 -14.31 33.30
#